data_30071e2dcc52b883cdf75921ce07acf5
#
_entry.id   30071e2dcc52b883cdf75921ce07acf5
#
_cell.length_a   1.000
_cell.length_b   1.000
_cell.length_c   1.000
_cell.angle_alpha   90.00
_cell.angle_beta   90.00
_cell.angle_gamma   90.00
#
_symmetry.space_group_name_H-M   'P 1'
#
loop_
_entity.id
_entity.type
_entity.pdbx_description
1 polymer ?
#
loop_
_entity_poly.entity_id
_entity_poly.type
_entity_poly.pdbx_seq_one_letter_code
_entity_poly.pdbx_strand_id
1 'polypeptide(L)'
;MAVSSLVVGISDCKVTRDANSVLVTYALGSCIAVAMHDPVSKVSGLLHYMLPESAIDSKKAAQNPFMFADTGIPSMLDALKAAGGDGKRMIVRLAGGAQVLDSQGVFQIGKRNYLAARRILWKAGMLIAGEAVGGDVSRTTRLEVSTGRQWVREAGGVERELVRNSAGAKRTEQA
;
A
#
# COMPACT_ATOMS: atom_id res chain seq x y z
N MET A 1 -1.89 -23.08 -15.00
CA MET A 1 -3.12 -22.73 -14.29
C MET A 1 -3.44 -21.27 -14.54
N ALA A 2 -4.71 -20.88 -14.64
CA ALA A 2 -5.07 -19.49 -14.88
C ALA A 2 -4.78 -18.64 -13.63
N VAL A 3 -4.17 -17.47 -13.83
CA VAL A 3 -3.93 -16.49 -12.75
C VAL A 3 -5.26 -15.87 -12.34
N SER A 4 -5.57 -15.90 -11.05
CA SER A 4 -6.77 -15.29 -10.48
C SER A 4 -6.48 -13.86 -10.03
N SER A 5 -7.26 -12.90 -10.54
CA SER A 5 -7.15 -11.51 -10.13
C SER A 5 -8.13 -11.21 -8.99
N LEU A 6 -7.60 -10.83 -7.82
CA LEU A 6 -8.37 -10.42 -6.65
C LEU A 6 -8.35 -8.89 -6.54
N VAL A 7 -9.47 -8.27 -6.91
CA VAL A 7 -9.59 -6.81 -6.86
C VAL A 7 -9.81 -6.35 -5.42
N VAL A 8 -8.95 -5.45 -4.96
CA VAL A 8 -9.09 -4.73 -3.69
C VAL A 8 -9.71 -3.38 -3.98
N GLY A 9 -10.93 -3.18 -3.52
CA GLY A 9 -11.67 -1.93 -3.68
C GLY A 9 -11.18 -0.83 -2.74
N ILE A 10 -11.80 0.34 -2.85
CA ILE A 10 -11.58 1.45 -1.91
C ILE A 10 -12.07 1.05 -0.52
N SER A 11 -11.28 1.33 0.51
CA SER A 11 -11.56 0.93 1.90
C SER A 11 -11.74 -0.59 2.06
N ASP A 12 -10.88 -1.34 1.38
CA ASP A 12 -10.90 -2.80 1.37
C ASP A 12 -9.49 -3.35 1.62
N CYS A 13 -9.43 -4.58 2.11
CA CYS A 13 -8.19 -5.31 2.33
C CYS A 13 -8.40 -6.78 1.97
N LYS A 14 -7.49 -7.35 1.22
CA LYS A 14 -7.47 -8.79 0.94
C LYS A 14 -6.13 -9.38 1.32
N VAL A 15 -6.19 -10.56 1.95
CA VAL A 15 -5.03 -11.36 2.33
C VAL A 15 -5.21 -12.77 1.75
N THR A 16 -4.16 -13.31 1.15
CA THR A 16 -4.19 -14.64 0.55
C THR A 16 -2.81 -15.30 0.56
N ARG A 17 -2.80 -16.63 0.47
CA ARG A 17 -1.60 -17.47 0.25
C ARG A 17 -1.64 -18.20 -1.10
N ASP A 18 -2.71 -17.99 -1.88
CA ASP A 18 -2.84 -18.65 -3.16
C ASP A 18 -1.82 -18.11 -4.17
N ALA A 19 -0.82 -18.92 -4.48
CA ALA A 19 0.26 -18.55 -5.39
C ALA A 19 -0.22 -18.23 -6.83
N ASN A 20 -1.43 -18.67 -7.20
CA ASN A 20 -2.02 -18.33 -8.50
C ASN A 20 -2.78 -17.00 -8.48
N SER A 21 -2.78 -16.29 -7.35
CA SER A 21 -3.49 -15.03 -7.21
C SER A 21 -2.59 -13.81 -7.45
N VAL A 22 -3.21 -12.77 -7.99
CA VAL A 22 -2.67 -11.41 -8.07
C VAL A 22 -3.65 -10.48 -7.36
N LEU A 23 -3.19 -9.78 -6.34
CA LEU A 23 -3.94 -8.71 -5.69
C LEU A 23 -3.78 -7.42 -6.49
N VAL A 24 -4.86 -6.74 -6.82
CA VAL A 24 -4.82 -5.51 -7.63
C VAL A 24 -5.76 -4.46 -7.09
N THR A 25 -5.34 -3.20 -7.11
CA THR A 25 -6.20 -2.05 -6.83
C THR A 25 -5.96 -0.94 -7.84
N TYR A 26 -7.03 -0.23 -8.15
CA TYR A 26 -7.09 0.77 -9.22
C TYR A 26 -7.33 2.17 -8.68
N ALA A 27 -7.05 3.16 -9.53
CA ALA A 27 -7.44 4.56 -9.34
C ALA A 27 -6.98 5.17 -7.99
N LEU A 28 -5.77 4.84 -7.56
CA LEU A 28 -5.14 5.45 -6.39
C LEU A 28 -4.81 6.93 -6.69
N GLY A 29 -5.68 7.83 -6.28
CA GLY A 29 -5.40 9.27 -6.23
C GLY A 29 -4.72 9.62 -4.90
N SER A 30 -5.41 10.33 -4.01
CA SER A 30 -4.95 10.65 -2.65
C SER A 30 -4.91 9.43 -1.70
N CYS A 31 -5.61 8.36 -2.03
CA CYS A 31 -5.57 7.10 -1.29
C CYS A 31 -4.18 6.46 -1.33
N ILE A 32 -3.91 5.59 -0.36
CA ILE A 32 -2.68 4.78 -0.32
C ILE A 32 -3.05 3.30 -0.42
N ALA A 33 -2.30 2.58 -1.26
CA ALA A 33 -2.22 1.13 -1.21
C ALA A 33 -1.00 0.70 -0.41
N VAL A 34 -1.21 -0.17 0.57
CA VAL A 34 -0.16 -0.84 1.33
C VAL A 34 -0.11 -2.30 0.88
N ALA A 35 1.00 -2.70 0.29
CA ALA A 35 1.27 -4.08 -0.10
C ALA A 35 2.25 -4.71 0.88
N MET A 36 1.94 -5.91 1.36
CA MET A 36 2.81 -6.68 2.24
C MET A 36 2.93 -8.12 1.74
N HIS A 37 4.13 -8.66 1.81
CA HIS A 37 4.43 -10.04 1.40
C HIS A 37 5.45 -10.68 2.34
N ASP A 38 5.14 -11.85 2.86
CA ASP A 38 6.11 -12.69 3.58
C ASP A 38 6.72 -13.71 2.60
N PRO A 39 8.02 -13.59 2.26
CA PRO A 39 8.65 -14.44 1.26
C PRO A 39 8.79 -15.90 1.68
N VAL A 40 8.67 -16.21 2.98
CA VAL A 40 8.76 -17.57 3.52
C VAL A 40 7.41 -18.26 3.49
N SER A 41 6.40 -17.68 4.14
CA SER A 41 5.05 -18.26 4.19
C SER A 41 4.22 -18.03 2.92
N LYS A 42 4.68 -17.14 2.02
CA LYS A 42 3.97 -16.70 0.80
C LYS A 42 2.63 -16.03 1.08
N VAL A 43 2.41 -15.61 2.31
CA VAL A 43 1.24 -14.77 2.65
C VAL A 43 1.44 -13.39 2.06
N SER A 44 0.43 -12.91 1.35
CA SER A 44 0.40 -11.58 0.76
C SER A 44 -0.88 -10.85 1.11
N GLY A 45 -0.80 -9.54 1.25
CA GLY A 45 -1.95 -8.68 1.48
C GLY A 45 -1.82 -7.36 0.74
N LEU A 46 -2.97 -6.80 0.39
CA LEU A 46 -3.09 -5.49 -0.20
C LEU A 46 -4.26 -4.75 0.46
N LEU A 47 -3.97 -3.56 0.99
CA LEU A 47 -4.92 -2.65 1.62
C LEU A 47 -5.03 -1.38 0.78
N HIS A 48 -6.24 -0.87 0.57
CA HIS A 48 -6.51 0.42 -0.05
C HIS A 48 -7.30 1.30 0.93
N TYR A 49 -6.65 2.25 1.60
CA TYR A 49 -7.31 3.15 2.54
C TYR A 49 -7.40 4.59 2.01
N MET A 50 -8.36 5.36 2.54
CA MET A 50 -8.72 6.69 2.06
C MET A 50 -8.20 7.83 2.93
N LEU A 51 -8.18 7.64 4.27
CA LEU A 51 -7.98 8.70 5.24
C LEU A 51 -6.90 8.31 6.26
N PRO A 52 -6.18 9.30 6.83
CA PRO A 52 -5.05 9.03 7.70
C PRO A 52 -5.44 8.51 9.09
N GLU A 53 -6.55 9.00 9.65
CA GLU A 53 -6.88 8.79 11.06
C GLU A 53 -8.37 8.53 11.27
N SER A 54 -8.69 7.50 12.06
CA SER A 54 -10.06 7.10 12.43
C SER A 54 -10.81 8.14 13.26
N ALA A 55 -10.09 9.03 13.94
CA ALA A 55 -10.66 10.16 14.67
C ALA A 55 -11.43 11.14 13.76
N ILE A 56 -11.18 11.16 12.46
CA ILE A 56 -11.91 11.97 11.48
C ILE A 56 -13.39 11.57 11.43
N ASP A 57 -13.67 10.25 11.50
CA ASP A 57 -15.04 9.71 11.55
C ASP A 57 -15.05 8.36 12.28
N SER A 58 -15.21 8.41 13.58
CA SER A 58 -15.19 7.22 14.44
C SER A 58 -16.32 6.22 14.16
N LYS A 59 -17.46 6.70 13.67
CA LYS A 59 -18.59 5.84 13.30
C LYS A 59 -18.27 5.02 12.07
N LYS A 60 -17.71 5.64 11.04
CA LYS A 60 -17.23 4.92 9.85
C LYS A 60 -16.09 3.98 10.17
N ALA A 61 -15.17 4.37 11.06
CA ALA A 61 -14.07 3.51 11.48
C ALA A 61 -14.57 2.23 12.17
N ALA A 62 -15.62 2.33 13.00
CA ALA A 62 -16.25 1.17 13.63
C ALA A 62 -16.94 0.24 12.63
N GLN A 63 -17.48 0.78 11.54
CA GLN A 63 -18.13 0.01 10.48
C GLN A 63 -17.14 -0.61 9.51
N ASN A 64 -16.07 0.11 9.17
CA ASN A 64 -15.06 -0.33 8.24
C ASN A 64 -13.67 0.19 8.65
N PRO A 65 -12.85 -0.63 9.32
CA PRO A 65 -11.52 -0.22 9.76
C PRO A 65 -10.56 0.04 8.59
N PHE A 66 -10.82 -0.51 7.40
CA PHE A 66 -9.95 -0.35 6.23
C PHE A 66 -10.07 1.01 5.53
N MET A 67 -10.98 1.87 5.98
CA MET A 67 -11.09 3.23 5.47
C MET A 67 -9.93 4.14 5.93
N PHE A 68 -9.30 3.83 7.05
CA PHE A 68 -8.31 4.68 7.73
C PHE A 68 -6.97 3.95 7.90
N ALA A 69 -5.86 4.69 7.84
CA ALA A 69 -4.52 4.11 8.00
C ALA A 69 -4.32 3.50 9.39
N ASP A 70 -4.71 4.22 10.45
CA ASP A 70 -4.47 3.85 11.84
C ASP A 70 -5.27 2.63 12.32
N THR A 71 -6.37 2.30 11.65
CA THR A 71 -7.15 1.08 11.90
C THR A 71 -6.92 0.02 10.83
N GLY A 72 -6.75 0.40 9.58
CA GLY A 72 -6.61 -0.51 8.44
C GLY A 72 -5.27 -1.25 8.41
N ILE A 73 -4.17 -0.55 8.67
CA ILE A 73 -2.83 -1.18 8.66
C ILE A 73 -2.70 -2.21 9.79
N PRO A 74 -3.07 -1.91 11.06
CA PRO A 74 -3.08 -2.93 12.11
C PRO A 74 -3.99 -4.12 11.81
N SER A 75 -5.20 -3.88 11.30
CA SER A 75 -6.15 -4.95 10.93
C SER A 75 -5.59 -5.85 9.82
N MET A 76 -4.91 -5.27 8.83
CA MET A 76 -4.21 -6.04 7.80
C MET A 76 -3.08 -6.89 8.38
N LEU A 77 -2.27 -6.33 9.29
CA LEU A 77 -1.19 -7.07 9.96
C LEU A 77 -1.72 -8.26 10.76
N ASP A 78 -2.84 -8.09 11.46
CA ASP A 78 -3.48 -9.18 12.20
C ASP A 78 -3.99 -10.28 11.25
N ALA A 79 -4.60 -9.91 10.12
CA ALA A 79 -5.04 -10.85 9.09
C ALA A 79 -3.85 -11.61 8.46
N LEU A 80 -2.74 -10.92 8.18
CA LEU A 80 -1.52 -11.55 7.65
C LEU A 80 -0.92 -12.54 8.64
N LYS A 81 -0.86 -12.20 9.93
CA LYS A 81 -0.41 -13.10 11.00
C LYS A 81 -1.32 -14.31 11.14
N ALA A 82 -2.64 -14.11 11.15
CA ALA A 82 -3.63 -15.20 11.21
C ALA A 82 -3.50 -16.16 10.03
N ALA A 83 -3.08 -15.66 8.84
CA ALA A 83 -2.80 -16.48 7.67
C ALA A 83 -1.41 -17.17 7.69
N GLY A 84 -0.63 -17.00 8.76
CA GLY A 84 0.69 -17.62 8.95
C GLY A 84 1.88 -16.76 8.54
N GLY A 85 1.68 -15.47 8.29
CA GLY A 85 2.75 -14.52 8.03
C GLY A 85 3.49 -14.07 9.30
N ASP A 86 4.74 -13.68 9.15
CA ASP A 86 5.55 -13.12 10.23
C ASP A 86 5.88 -11.65 9.93
N GLY A 87 5.44 -10.75 10.82
CA GLY A 87 5.66 -9.32 10.69
C GLY A 87 7.13 -8.92 10.51
N LYS A 88 8.06 -9.69 11.06
CA LYS A 88 9.51 -9.43 10.95
C LYS A 88 10.06 -9.71 9.55
N ARG A 89 9.38 -10.55 8.76
CA ARG A 89 9.79 -10.91 7.40
C ARG A 89 9.03 -10.15 6.32
N MET A 90 8.00 -9.39 6.70
CA MET A 90 7.17 -8.67 5.74
C MET A 90 7.96 -7.68 4.91
N ILE A 91 7.85 -7.81 3.60
CA ILE A 91 8.31 -6.83 2.64
C ILE A 91 7.15 -5.88 2.39
N VAL A 92 7.32 -4.62 2.78
CA VAL A 92 6.28 -3.59 2.70
C VAL A 92 6.58 -2.61 1.58
N ARG A 93 5.57 -2.31 0.75
CA ARG A 93 5.67 -1.29 -0.31
C ARG A 93 4.40 -0.45 -0.35
N LEU A 94 4.55 0.82 -0.74
CA LEU A 94 3.46 1.80 -0.81
C LEU A 94 3.27 2.33 -2.23
N ALA A 95 2.02 2.60 -2.59
CA ALA A 95 1.67 3.31 -3.83
C ALA A 95 0.49 4.26 -3.59
N GLY A 96 0.45 5.37 -4.31
CA GLY A 96 -0.65 6.33 -4.24
C GLY A 96 -0.27 7.68 -3.63
N GLY A 97 -1.17 8.28 -2.86
CA GLY A 97 -0.91 9.54 -2.17
C GLY A 97 -0.68 10.74 -3.10
N ALA A 98 -1.29 10.72 -4.28
CA ALA A 98 -1.21 11.80 -5.25
C ALA A 98 -2.17 12.96 -4.90
N GLN A 99 -1.92 14.14 -5.46
CA GLN A 99 -2.76 15.33 -5.30
C GLN A 99 -3.62 15.56 -6.55
N VAL A 100 -4.38 14.55 -6.97
CA VAL A 100 -5.17 14.59 -8.22
C VAL A 100 -6.32 15.59 -8.17
N LEU A 101 -6.94 15.77 -6.99
CA LEU A 101 -8.13 16.62 -6.81
C LEU A 101 -7.86 17.87 -5.98
N ASP A 102 -6.67 18.05 -5.45
CA ASP A 102 -6.28 19.19 -4.60
C ASP A 102 -5.18 20.00 -5.30
N SER A 103 -5.54 20.61 -6.44
CA SER A 103 -4.60 21.38 -7.25
C SER A 103 -3.97 22.57 -6.53
N GLN A 104 -4.61 23.07 -5.46
CA GLN A 104 -4.09 24.16 -4.62
C GLN A 104 -3.37 23.66 -3.36
N GLY A 105 -3.38 22.36 -3.09
CA GLY A 105 -2.69 21.77 -1.95
C GLY A 105 -3.29 22.10 -0.57
N VAL A 106 -4.56 22.56 -0.53
CA VAL A 106 -5.21 23.07 0.69
C VAL A 106 -5.38 21.94 1.73
N PHE A 107 -5.82 20.76 1.30
CA PHE A 107 -6.11 19.64 2.22
C PHE A 107 -4.95 18.66 2.37
N GLN A 108 -4.09 18.55 1.39
CA GLN A 108 -2.92 17.67 1.35
C GLN A 108 -3.22 16.22 1.80
N ILE A 109 -4.40 15.69 1.45
CA ILE A 109 -4.84 14.36 1.90
C ILE A 109 -3.86 13.27 1.49
N GLY A 110 -3.35 13.30 0.25
CA GLY A 110 -2.37 12.31 -0.21
C GLY A 110 -1.10 12.30 0.63
N LYS A 111 -0.56 13.47 0.96
CA LYS A 111 0.62 13.62 1.83
C LYS A 111 0.33 13.17 3.26
N ARG A 112 -0.84 13.53 3.81
CA ARG A 112 -1.25 13.11 5.16
C ARG A 112 -1.43 11.59 5.23
N ASN A 113 -2.05 10.99 4.23
CA ASN A 113 -2.17 9.54 4.11
C ASN A 113 -0.80 8.85 4.09
N TYR A 114 0.13 9.34 3.27
CA TYR A 114 1.48 8.80 3.20
C TYR A 114 2.24 8.90 4.52
N LEU A 115 2.19 10.07 5.18
CA LEU A 115 2.85 10.27 6.47
C LEU A 115 2.25 9.39 7.57
N ALA A 116 0.93 9.15 7.53
CA ALA A 116 0.27 8.24 8.46
C ALA A 116 0.79 6.80 8.30
N ALA A 117 0.88 6.29 7.06
CA ALA A 117 1.45 4.97 6.79
C ALA A 117 2.87 4.85 7.32
N ARG A 118 3.72 5.82 7.01
CA ARG A 118 5.12 5.82 7.48
C ARG A 118 5.23 5.76 9.01
N ARG A 119 4.46 6.59 9.70
CA ARG A 119 4.45 6.64 11.16
C ARG A 119 4.00 5.31 11.77
N ILE A 120 2.93 4.72 11.25
CA ILE A 120 2.36 3.47 11.74
C ILE A 120 3.33 2.30 11.51
N LEU A 121 3.87 2.19 10.31
CA LEU A 121 4.84 1.15 9.95
C LEU A 121 6.14 1.28 10.76
N TRP A 122 6.65 2.50 10.94
CA TRP A 122 7.82 2.75 11.79
C TRP A 122 7.59 2.29 13.23
N LYS A 123 6.46 2.64 13.83
CA LYS A 123 6.09 2.20 15.19
C LYS A 123 5.96 0.68 15.29
N ALA A 124 5.57 0.01 14.21
CA ALA A 124 5.50 -1.45 14.13
C ALA A 124 6.86 -2.11 13.85
N GLY A 125 7.94 -1.33 13.73
CA GLY A 125 9.28 -1.84 13.41
C GLY A 125 9.43 -2.30 11.97
N MET A 126 8.59 -1.82 11.05
CA MET A 126 8.56 -2.22 9.65
C MET A 126 9.18 -1.16 8.75
N LEU A 127 10.10 -1.58 7.89
CA LEU A 127 10.73 -0.70 6.89
C LEU A 127 9.98 -0.78 5.56
N ILE A 128 9.81 0.37 4.91
CA ILE A 128 9.25 0.47 3.57
C ILE A 128 10.35 0.11 2.58
N ALA A 129 10.17 -1.02 1.88
CA ALA A 129 11.14 -1.54 0.92
C ALA A 129 11.12 -0.82 -0.42
N GLY A 130 9.97 -0.25 -0.80
CA GLY A 130 9.81 0.51 -2.03
C GLY A 130 8.54 1.33 -2.02
N GLU A 131 8.52 2.42 -2.78
CA GLU A 131 7.36 3.31 -2.81
C GLU A 131 7.22 4.03 -4.16
N ALA A 132 5.97 4.24 -4.57
CA ALA A 132 5.56 5.05 -5.71
C ALA A 132 4.42 5.97 -5.24
N VAL A 133 4.78 7.08 -4.59
CA VAL A 133 3.84 7.96 -3.88
C VAL A 133 4.00 9.42 -4.30
N GLY A 134 2.96 10.21 -4.05
CA GLY A 134 2.94 11.64 -4.35
C GLY A 134 2.68 11.94 -5.83
N GLY A 135 3.04 13.15 -6.26
CA GLY A 135 2.75 13.62 -7.60
C GLY A 135 1.29 13.99 -7.80
N ASP A 136 0.87 14.05 -9.06
CA ASP A 136 -0.44 14.55 -9.48
C ASP A 136 -1.23 13.58 -10.37
N VAL A 137 -0.72 12.36 -10.55
CA VAL A 137 -1.36 11.32 -11.37
C VAL A 137 -1.83 10.13 -10.53
N SER A 138 -2.96 9.56 -10.92
CA SER A 138 -3.47 8.34 -10.28
C SER A 138 -2.66 7.12 -10.69
N ARG A 139 -2.70 6.08 -9.85
CA ARG A 139 -1.94 4.83 -10.03
C ARG A 139 -2.83 3.61 -9.92
N THR A 140 -2.42 2.58 -10.60
CA THR A 140 -2.86 1.20 -10.40
C THR A 140 -1.68 0.41 -9.87
N THR A 141 -1.89 -0.44 -8.88
CA THR A 141 -0.84 -1.35 -8.40
C THR A 141 -1.35 -2.77 -8.27
N ARG A 142 -0.47 -3.75 -8.52
CA ARG A 142 -0.75 -5.17 -8.35
C ARG A 142 0.41 -5.87 -7.66
N LEU A 143 0.08 -6.87 -6.85
CA LEU A 143 1.01 -7.71 -6.09
C LEU A 143 0.83 -9.16 -6.50
N GLU A 144 1.89 -9.78 -7.02
CA GLU A 144 1.93 -11.20 -7.35
C GLU A 144 2.20 -12.02 -6.08
N VAL A 145 1.28 -12.90 -5.70
CA VAL A 145 1.39 -13.67 -4.46
C VAL A 145 2.54 -14.69 -4.50
N SER A 146 2.78 -15.32 -5.65
CA SER A 146 3.85 -16.32 -5.80
C SER A 146 5.25 -15.76 -5.55
N THR A 147 5.50 -14.55 -6.01
CA THR A 147 6.84 -13.93 -6.04
C THR A 147 7.01 -12.79 -5.05
N GLY A 148 5.92 -12.16 -4.61
CA GLY A 148 5.93 -10.92 -3.86
C GLY A 148 6.36 -9.70 -4.68
N ARG A 149 6.43 -9.82 -6.01
CA ARG A 149 6.73 -8.69 -6.89
C ARG A 149 5.52 -7.77 -6.96
N GLN A 150 5.77 -6.49 -6.83
CA GLN A 150 4.74 -5.46 -6.97
C GLN A 150 5.01 -4.62 -8.21
N TRP A 151 3.94 -4.37 -8.94
CA TRP A 151 3.94 -3.56 -10.15
C TRP A 151 3.09 -2.31 -9.94
N VAL A 152 3.49 -1.23 -10.57
CA VAL A 152 2.76 0.04 -10.53
C VAL A 152 2.69 0.63 -11.93
N ARG A 153 1.55 1.21 -12.25
CA ARG A 153 1.31 1.96 -13.49
C ARG A 153 0.67 3.30 -13.13
N GLU A 154 1.28 4.39 -13.56
CA GLU A 154 0.68 5.72 -13.54
C GLU A 154 -0.33 5.88 -14.68
N ALA A 155 -1.35 6.72 -14.50
CA ALA A 155 -2.33 6.99 -15.54
C ALA A 155 -1.64 7.48 -16.82
N GLY A 156 -1.95 6.84 -17.96
CA GLY A 156 -1.31 7.12 -19.25
C GLY A 156 0.12 6.58 -19.42
N GLY A 157 0.69 5.96 -18.39
CA GLY A 157 2.04 5.41 -18.41
C GLY A 157 2.10 3.90 -18.62
N VAL A 158 3.32 3.39 -18.65
CA VAL A 158 3.61 1.94 -18.72
C VAL A 158 3.75 1.35 -17.31
N GLU A 159 3.44 0.06 -17.20
CA GLU A 159 3.64 -0.67 -15.94
C GLU A 159 5.14 -0.92 -15.69
N ARG A 160 5.57 -0.69 -14.45
CA ARG A 160 6.94 -0.98 -14.01
C ARG A 160 6.93 -1.71 -12.68
N GLU A 161 7.96 -2.51 -12.43
CA GLU A 161 8.12 -3.14 -11.13
C GLU A 161 8.55 -2.10 -10.08
N LEU A 162 7.91 -2.16 -8.91
CA LEU A 162 8.30 -1.38 -7.75
C LEU A 162 9.38 -2.15 -6.99
N VAL A 163 10.62 -1.94 -7.41
CA VAL A 163 11.79 -2.58 -6.82
C VAL A 163 12.13 -2.01 -5.46
N ARG A 164 12.91 -2.77 -4.70
CA ARG A 164 13.41 -2.32 -3.39
C ARG A 164 14.27 -1.07 -3.57
N ASN A 165 14.05 -0.05 -2.73
CA ASN A 165 14.92 1.10 -2.68
C ASN A 165 16.33 0.62 -2.36
N SER A 166 17.28 0.83 -3.27
CA SER A 166 18.68 0.60 -2.98
C SER A 166 19.09 1.58 -1.87
N ALA A 167 19.35 1.08 -0.68
CA ALA A 167 19.97 1.86 0.37
C ALA A 167 21.33 2.32 -0.18
N GLY A 168 21.47 3.62 -0.52
CA GLY A 168 22.74 4.21 -0.86
C GLY A 168 22.95 4.73 -2.28
N ALA A 169 21.94 5.14 -3.03
CA ALA A 169 22.18 6.06 -4.14
C ALA A 169 22.55 7.42 -3.54
N LYS A 170 23.85 7.70 -3.47
CA LYS A 170 24.41 9.00 -3.12
C LYS A 170 23.71 10.08 -3.92
N ARG A 171 23.13 11.08 -3.25
CA ARG A 171 22.87 12.38 -3.85
C ARG A 171 24.19 12.86 -4.45
N THR A 172 24.31 12.79 -5.73
CA THR A 172 25.30 13.59 -6.45
C THR A 172 24.74 14.99 -6.46
N GLU A 173 25.25 15.82 -5.54
CA GLU A 173 25.18 17.26 -5.68
C GLU A 173 25.79 17.60 -7.05
N GLN A 174 25.01 18.22 -7.89
CA GLN A 174 25.58 19.07 -8.96
C GLN A 174 25.40 20.51 -8.52
N ALA A 175 26.55 21.12 -8.34
CA ALA A 175 26.76 22.54 -8.15
C ALA A 175 26.25 23.37 -9.34
#